data_8b7a4f7c75d2ce50bd65634018c9085e
#
_entry.id   8b7a4f7c75d2ce50bd65634018c9085e
#
_cell.length_a   1.000
_cell.length_b   1.000
_cell.length_c   1.000
_cell.angle_alpha   90.00
_cell.angle_beta   90.00
_cell.angle_gamma   90.00
#
_symmetry.space_group_name_H-M   'P 1'
#
loop_
_entity.id
_entity.type
_entity.pdbx_description
1 polymer ?
#
loop_
_entity_poly.entity_id
_entity_poly.type
_entity_poly.pdbx_seq_one_letter_code
_entity_poly.pdbx_strand_id
1 'polypeptide(L)'
;MHICLLTPSFPPMVDGGVAISTGRLVQYLLRRGHQITVVTAAPPGHPGGCPGTPPGVIQPGMALHYGLVEDPLLAAPAVEGLCAWAQAQHQREPFEVILAYFMYPAGYLATLLGEVLGVPVVCSCRGNDISKDMFITPEIIAAVLTRSTRLIFVSASLLHMADTLVPCRAKATVVANAVDSTFFTPDTSAIPAAHRAVVVGTSGLMRWKKGIDLFLPLIRTLCAVHEVQILIAGYGLDAAIDQHITAFLERYNLRQQLEITGPLPHQQMVHALRRMDLYVNTSYQEGMPNGVLEAMACALPVVATDADGTPDLVQDGVTGYLCPMGDLDALVARCRTLITQPTLRQRMGQAGRRRVQQHFQPDQEAIAVETVVQLAYAERSEAL
;
A
#
# COMPACT_ATOMS: atom_id res chain seq x y z
N MET A 1 15.05 7.14 -20.19
CA MET A 1 13.65 7.38 -20.64
C MET A 1 13.09 8.55 -19.88
N HIS A 2 12.20 9.34 -20.52
CA HIS A 2 11.43 10.37 -19.84
C HIS A 2 10.03 9.84 -19.49
N ILE A 3 9.76 9.64 -18.20
CA ILE A 3 8.53 9.04 -17.69
C ILE A 3 7.65 10.12 -17.05
N CYS A 4 6.39 10.23 -17.49
CA CYS A 4 5.38 11.04 -16.83
C CYS A 4 4.64 10.17 -15.78
N LEU A 5 4.85 10.45 -14.49
CA LEU A 5 4.23 9.72 -13.39
C LEU A 5 3.02 10.48 -12.83
N LEU A 6 1.81 9.91 -12.97
CA LEU A 6 0.61 10.43 -12.33
C LEU A 6 0.35 9.66 -11.01
N THR A 7 0.23 10.39 -9.91
CA THR A 7 -0.05 9.80 -8.59
C THR A 7 -0.90 10.73 -7.74
N PRO A 8 -1.91 10.22 -7.00
CA PRO A 8 -2.73 11.06 -6.13
C PRO A 8 -1.93 11.67 -4.95
N SER A 9 -0.80 11.07 -4.59
CA SER A 9 0.00 11.52 -3.45
C SER A 9 1.49 11.32 -3.73
N PHE A 10 2.30 12.37 -3.44
CA PHE A 10 3.76 12.37 -3.60
C PHE A 10 4.42 13.18 -2.47
N PRO A 11 5.65 12.85 -2.01
CA PRO A 11 6.35 13.67 -1.00
C PRO A 11 6.53 15.14 -1.46
N PRO A 12 6.41 16.13 -0.55
CA PRO A 12 6.39 16.05 0.90
C PRO A 12 4.99 15.81 1.51
N MET A 13 3.93 15.57 0.71
CA MET A 13 2.62 15.17 1.21
C MET A 13 2.71 13.75 1.80
N VAL A 14 2.96 13.66 3.10
CA VAL A 14 3.27 12.38 3.77
C VAL A 14 2.00 11.74 4.31
N ASP A 15 1.00 11.50 3.46
CA ASP A 15 -0.21 10.80 3.87
C ASP A 15 -0.30 9.42 3.21
N GLY A 16 0.25 8.41 3.90
CA GLY A 16 0.05 7.00 3.61
C GLY A 16 1.08 6.33 2.71
N GLY A 17 0.89 5.03 2.52
CA GLY A 17 1.83 4.15 1.82
C GLY A 17 2.08 4.49 0.35
N VAL A 18 1.16 5.23 -0.30
CA VAL A 18 1.28 5.64 -1.71
C VAL A 18 2.41 6.65 -1.89
N ALA A 19 2.43 7.73 -1.11
CA ALA A 19 3.48 8.75 -1.20
C ALA A 19 4.86 8.14 -0.94
N ILE A 20 4.98 7.25 0.04
CA ILE A 20 6.23 6.56 0.36
C ILE A 20 6.67 5.65 -0.79
N SER A 21 5.77 4.84 -1.35
CA SER A 21 6.10 3.91 -2.42
C SER A 21 6.45 4.63 -3.72
N THR A 22 5.68 5.66 -4.10
CA THR A 22 5.96 6.45 -5.31
C THR A 22 7.24 7.27 -5.18
N GLY A 23 7.50 7.87 -4.01
CA GLY A 23 8.75 8.58 -3.75
C GLY A 23 9.97 7.68 -3.86
N ARG A 24 9.90 6.47 -3.30
CA ARG A 24 10.95 5.46 -3.39
C ARG A 24 11.18 4.98 -4.83
N LEU A 25 10.11 4.72 -5.58
CA LEU A 25 10.20 4.33 -6.99
C LEU A 25 10.87 5.44 -7.83
N VAL A 26 10.47 6.69 -7.65
CA VAL A 26 11.08 7.83 -8.36
C VAL A 26 12.57 7.93 -8.06
N GLN A 27 12.97 7.80 -6.79
CA GLN A 27 14.38 7.80 -6.39
C GLN A 27 15.18 6.68 -7.09
N TYR A 28 14.59 5.49 -7.21
CA TYR A 28 15.23 4.38 -7.92
C TYR A 28 15.37 4.69 -9.41
N LEU A 29 14.31 5.12 -10.08
CA LEU A 29 14.32 5.41 -11.52
C LEU A 29 15.30 6.55 -11.88
N LEU A 30 15.38 7.59 -11.04
CA LEU A 30 16.37 8.67 -11.19
C LEU A 30 17.82 8.14 -11.11
N ARG A 31 18.11 7.26 -10.14
CA ARG A 31 19.44 6.63 -10.03
C ARG A 31 19.79 5.76 -11.23
N ARG A 32 18.79 5.25 -11.95
CA ARG A 32 18.94 4.47 -13.18
C ARG A 32 19.08 5.35 -14.44
N GLY A 33 19.06 6.69 -14.27
CA GLY A 33 19.25 7.64 -15.36
C GLY A 33 17.99 7.98 -16.14
N HIS A 34 16.79 7.65 -15.58
CA HIS A 34 15.52 8.11 -16.15
C HIS A 34 15.28 9.57 -15.78
N GLN A 35 14.55 10.27 -16.63
CA GLN A 35 13.96 11.58 -16.33
C GLN A 35 12.51 11.36 -15.89
N ILE A 36 12.08 12.04 -14.83
CA ILE A 36 10.76 11.83 -14.26
C ILE A 36 10.02 13.16 -14.12
N THR A 37 8.86 13.25 -14.75
CA THR A 37 7.90 14.33 -14.47
C THR A 37 6.77 13.78 -13.64
N VAL A 38 6.64 14.24 -12.40
CA VAL A 38 5.58 13.81 -11.48
C VAL A 38 4.40 14.78 -11.58
N VAL A 39 3.21 14.25 -11.82
CA VAL A 39 1.93 14.97 -11.76
C VAL A 39 1.15 14.47 -10.54
N THR A 40 0.86 15.36 -9.60
CA THR A 40 0.19 15.00 -8.34
C THR A 40 -0.82 16.05 -7.91
N ALA A 41 -1.67 15.73 -6.93
CA ALA A 41 -2.58 16.69 -6.32
C ALA A 41 -1.81 17.77 -5.55
N ALA A 42 -2.36 18.98 -5.52
CA ALA A 42 -1.79 20.06 -4.72
C ALA A 42 -1.99 19.81 -3.22
N PRO A 43 -1.03 20.15 -2.36
CA PRO A 43 -1.21 20.05 -0.92
C PRO A 43 -2.31 21.01 -0.43
N PRO A 44 -2.99 20.70 0.68
CA PRO A 44 -3.98 21.60 1.29
C PRO A 44 -3.40 23.00 1.52
N GLY A 45 -4.11 24.04 1.09
CA GLY A 45 -3.68 25.43 1.21
C GLY A 45 -2.73 25.93 0.12
N HIS A 46 -2.33 25.08 -0.82
CA HIS A 46 -1.66 25.54 -2.03
C HIS A 46 -2.67 26.28 -2.92
N PRO A 47 -2.36 27.48 -3.45
CA PRO A 47 -3.26 28.17 -4.37
C PRO A 47 -3.49 27.29 -5.59
N GLY A 48 -4.71 26.73 -5.69
CA GLY A 48 -5.10 25.85 -6.76
C GLY A 48 -4.93 26.51 -8.13
N GLY A 49 -4.44 25.75 -9.09
CA GLY A 49 -4.40 26.14 -10.51
C GLY A 49 -3.15 26.84 -10.99
N CYS A 50 -2.11 27.02 -10.19
CA CYS A 50 -0.82 27.45 -10.71
C CYS A 50 0.07 26.24 -11.03
N PRO A 51 0.46 26.05 -12.31
CA PRO A 51 1.59 25.19 -12.65
C PRO A 51 2.83 25.82 -12.01
N GLY A 52 3.24 25.31 -10.86
CA GLY A 52 4.40 25.82 -10.14
C GLY A 52 5.17 24.68 -9.55
N THR A 53 6.45 24.65 -9.82
CA THR A 53 7.39 23.75 -9.17
C THR A 53 7.46 24.13 -7.69
N PRO A 54 7.14 23.22 -6.75
CA PRO A 54 7.31 23.53 -5.34
C PRO A 54 8.77 23.79 -5.04
N PRO A 55 9.09 24.79 -4.21
CA PRO A 55 10.46 24.99 -3.77
C PRO A 55 10.91 23.79 -2.93
N GLY A 56 11.96 23.10 -3.32
CA GLY A 56 12.77 22.29 -2.43
C GLY A 56 12.81 20.77 -2.64
N VAL A 57 12.15 20.18 -3.65
CA VAL A 57 12.18 18.72 -3.86
C VAL A 57 12.61 18.34 -5.28
N ILE A 58 13.33 19.20 -5.98
CA ILE A 58 13.82 18.88 -7.31
C ILE A 58 15.21 18.27 -7.18
N GLN A 59 15.29 17.00 -7.47
CA GLN A 59 16.56 16.33 -7.74
C GLN A 59 16.88 16.47 -9.24
N PRO A 60 18.15 16.40 -9.63
CA PRO A 60 18.51 16.35 -11.04
C PRO A 60 17.74 15.27 -11.78
N GLY A 61 17.12 15.62 -12.91
CA GLY A 61 16.29 14.71 -13.71
C GLY A 61 14.84 14.56 -13.25
N MET A 62 14.38 15.33 -12.24
CA MET A 62 13.00 15.31 -11.75
C MET A 62 12.32 16.67 -11.94
N ALA A 63 11.09 16.66 -12.46
CA ALA A 63 10.15 17.77 -12.42
C ALA A 63 8.89 17.41 -11.65
N LEU A 64 8.25 18.37 -10.98
CA LEU A 64 7.02 18.16 -10.24
C LEU A 64 5.97 19.19 -10.67
N HIS A 65 4.75 18.69 -10.95
CA HIS A 65 3.62 19.50 -11.38
C HIS A 65 2.40 19.19 -10.49
N TYR A 66 1.81 20.23 -9.90
CA TYR A 66 0.54 20.14 -9.18
C TYR A 66 -0.62 20.38 -10.15
N GLY A 67 -1.17 19.32 -10.68
CA GLY A 67 -2.23 19.39 -11.69
C GLY A 67 -3.08 18.13 -11.78
N LEU A 68 -2.88 17.17 -10.85
CA LEU A 68 -3.75 16.01 -10.79
C LEU A 68 -5.13 16.44 -10.32
N VAL A 69 -6.14 16.16 -11.14
CA VAL A 69 -7.55 16.45 -10.87
C VAL A 69 -8.13 15.33 -10.02
N GLU A 70 -8.70 15.67 -8.86
CA GLU A 70 -9.24 14.68 -7.92
C GLU A 70 -10.49 13.98 -8.46
N ASP A 71 -11.38 14.76 -9.12
CA ASP A 71 -12.57 14.24 -9.78
C ASP A 71 -12.65 14.72 -11.25
N PRO A 72 -12.01 13.99 -12.19
CA PRO A 72 -11.97 14.37 -13.60
C PRO A 72 -13.36 14.45 -14.28
N LEU A 73 -14.34 13.73 -13.77
CA LEU A 73 -15.68 13.71 -14.36
C LEU A 73 -16.46 15.00 -14.08
N LEU A 74 -16.14 15.67 -12.97
CA LEU A 74 -16.81 16.92 -12.55
C LEU A 74 -15.99 18.17 -12.89
N ALA A 75 -14.76 18.02 -13.37
CA ALA A 75 -13.78 19.11 -13.52
C ALA A 75 -13.21 19.22 -14.95
N ALA A 76 -14.06 19.17 -15.96
CA ALA A 76 -13.64 19.22 -17.38
C ALA A 76 -12.64 20.35 -17.72
N PRO A 77 -12.80 21.61 -17.26
CA PRO A 77 -11.81 22.66 -17.53
C PRO A 77 -10.42 22.36 -16.95
N ALA A 78 -10.36 21.71 -15.78
CA ALA A 78 -9.09 21.33 -15.17
C ALA A 78 -8.42 20.18 -15.94
N VAL A 79 -9.20 19.24 -16.47
CA VAL A 79 -8.72 18.16 -17.35
C VAL A 79 -8.16 18.74 -18.65
N GLU A 80 -8.88 19.67 -19.29
CA GLU A 80 -8.41 20.39 -20.48
C GLU A 80 -7.11 21.14 -20.22
N GLY A 81 -7.01 21.82 -19.06
CA GLY A 81 -5.79 22.49 -18.62
C GLY A 81 -4.61 21.54 -18.45
N LEU A 82 -4.82 20.38 -17.84
CA LEU A 82 -3.81 19.35 -17.71
C LEU A 82 -3.37 18.80 -19.08
N CYS A 83 -4.29 18.55 -20.00
CA CYS A 83 -3.98 18.11 -21.35
C CYS A 83 -3.15 19.13 -22.10
N ALA A 84 -3.52 20.41 -22.06
CA ALA A 84 -2.79 21.50 -22.72
C ALA A 84 -1.37 21.65 -22.15
N TRP A 85 -1.23 21.58 -20.82
CA TRP A 85 0.07 21.59 -20.17
C TRP A 85 0.94 20.39 -20.60
N ALA A 86 0.37 19.20 -20.60
CA ALA A 86 1.08 17.98 -20.98
C ALA A 86 1.54 18.00 -22.45
N GLN A 87 0.71 18.52 -23.36
CA GLN A 87 1.09 18.73 -24.77
C GLN A 87 2.26 19.71 -24.91
N ALA A 88 2.20 20.86 -24.23
CA ALA A 88 3.27 21.84 -24.24
C ALA A 88 4.58 21.29 -23.67
N GLN A 89 4.50 20.50 -22.60
CA GLN A 89 5.66 19.84 -22.00
C GLN A 89 6.23 18.76 -22.94
N HIS A 90 5.37 17.92 -23.51
CA HIS A 90 5.76 16.86 -24.45
C HIS A 90 6.43 17.39 -25.72
N GLN A 91 6.01 18.58 -26.22
CA GLN A 91 6.65 19.26 -27.34
C GLN A 91 8.07 19.72 -27.03
N ARG A 92 8.35 20.11 -25.78
CA ARG A 92 9.67 20.58 -25.34
C ARG A 92 10.60 19.41 -25.03
N GLU A 93 10.08 18.46 -24.32
CA GLU A 93 10.80 17.28 -23.83
C GLU A 93 9.86 16.09 -23.84
N PRO A 94 9.91 15.26 -24.91
CA PRO A 94 8.93 14.19 -25.13
C PRO A 94 8.87 13.18 -24.00
N PHE A 95 7.66 12.89 -23.52
CA PHE A 95 7.41 11.74 -22.68
C PHE A 95 7.47 10.46 -23.51
N GLU A 96 8.14 9.44 -23.01
CA GLU A 96 8.24 8.14 -23.66
C GLU A 96 7.20 7.15 -23.15
N VAL A 97 6.85 7.24 -21.85
CA VAL A 97 5.81 6.43 -21.18
C VAL A 97 5.08 7.27 -20.14
N ILE A 98 3.79 7.03 -19.98
CA ILE A 98 3.00 7.53 -18.86
C ILE A 98 2.79 6.38 -17.87
N LEU A 99 3.17 6.58 -16.61
CA LEU A 99 2.97 5.65 -15.51
C LEU A 99 1.94 6.23 -14.54
N ALA A 100 0.88 5.49 -14.24
CA ALA A 100 -0.12 5.91 -13.27
C ALA A 100 -0.15 4.99 -12.04
N TYR A 101 -0.20 5.59 -10.87
CA TYR A 101 -0.49 4.91 -9.62
C TYR A 101 -1.95 5.15 -9.25
N PHE A 102 -2.72 4.08 -9.11
CA PHE A 102 -4.17 3.97 -9.04
C PHE A 102 -4.91 4.11 -10.38
N MET A 103 -6.02 3.39 -10.51
CA MET A 103 -6.84 3.44 -11.73
C MET A 103 -7.66 4.72 -11.80
N TYR A 104 -8.16 5.24 -10.67
CA TYR A 104 -8.89 6.50 -10.61
C TYR A 104 -8.36 7.37 -9.45
N PRO A 105 -8.15 8.67 -9.64
CA PRO A 105 -8.27 9.42 -10.91
C PRO A 105 -7.04 9.29 -11.83
N ALA A 106 -5.87 8.88 -11.31
CA ALA A 106 -4.58 8.94 -11.99
C ALA A 106 -4.56 8.12 -13.30
N GLY A 107 -5.01 6.86 -13.26
CA GLY A 107 -5.06 5.98 -14.43
C GLY A 107 -6.02 6.47 -15.51
N TYR A 108 -7.19 6.97 -15.10
CA TYR A 108 -8.13 7.57 -16.03
C TYR A 108 -7.52 8.78 -16.79
N LEU A 109 -6.90 9.71 -16.04
CA LEU A 109 -6.20 10.85 -16.64
C LEU A 109 -5.01 10.41 -17.50
N ALA A 110 -4.26 9.41 -17.06
CA ALA A 110 -3.14 8.88 -17.84
C ALA A 110 -3.59 8.30 -19.18
N THR A 111 -4.75 7.60 -19.23
CA THR A 111 -5.28 7.09 -20.52
C THR A 111 -5.72 8.21 -21.45
N LEU A 112 -6.31 9.29 -20.93
CA LEU A 112 -6.64 10.48 -21.72
C LEU A 112 -5.37 11.15 -22.27
N LEU A 113 -4.37 11.34 -21.42
CA LEU A 113 -3.07 11.92 -21.85
C LEU A 113 -2.37 11.01 -22.86
N GLY A 114 -2.40 9.70 -22.67
CA GLY A 114 -1.84 8.72 -23.60
C GLY A 114 -2.43 8.81 -24.99
N GLU A 115 -3.76 8.96 -25.09
CA GLU A 115 -4.46 9.18 -26.36
C GLU A 115 -4.08 10.51 -27.02
N VAL A 116 -4.06 11.61 -26.25
CA VAL A 116 -3.75 12.96 -26.74
C VAL A 116 -2.29 13.08 -27.21
N LEU A 117 -1.36 12.44 -26.52
CA LEU A 117 0.09 12.53 -26.80
C LEU A 117 0.59 11.38 -27.69
N GLY A 118 -0.21 10.36 -27.92
CA GLY A 118 0.21 9.13 -28.60
C GLY A 118 1.30 8.38 -27.80
N VAL A 119 1.25 8.35 -26.47
CA VAL A 119 2.26 7.78 -25.58
C VAL A 119 1.69 6.56 -24.85
N PRO A 120 2.44 5.44 -24.75
CA PRO A 120 1.96 4.24 -24.06
C PRO A 120 1.73 4.50 -22.58
N VAL A 121 0.71 3.82 -22.03
CA VAL A 121 0.27 3.98 -20.64
C VAL A 121 0.46 2.70 -19.85
N VAL A 122 1.14 2.79 -18.72
CA VAL A 122 1.20 1.75 -17.70
C VAL A 122 0.36 2.18 -16.51
N CYS A 123 -0.64 1.40 -16.12
CA CYS A 123 -1.47 1.70 -14.97
C CYS A 123 -1.24 0.67 -13.85
N SER A 124 -0.95 1.15 -12.62
CA SER A 124 -0.71 0.32 -11.43
C SER A 124 -1.93 0.33 -10.50
N CYS A 125 -2.55 -0.84 -10.35
CA CYS A 125 -3.62 -1.11 -9.40
C CYS A 125 -3.06 -1.41 -8.01
N ARG A 126 -3.56 -0.69 -6.99
CA ARG A 126 -2.99 -0.73 -5.63
C ARG A 126 -3.95 -1.27 -4.56
N GLY A 127 -5.18 -1.54 -4.87
CA GLY A 127 -6.17 -2.13 -3.96
C GLY A 127 -7.58 -1.56 -4.10
N ASN A 128 -7.91 -0.45 -3.45
CA ASN A 128 -9.26 0.13 -3.43
C ASN A 128 -9.82 0.39 -4.82
N ASP A 129 -8.98 0.72 -5.76
CA ASP A 129 -9.28 0.94 -7.18
C ASP A 129 -9.94 -0.28 -7.85
N ILE A 130 -9.64 -1.49 -7.39
CA ILE A 130 -10.35 -2.70 -7.82
C ILE A 130 -11.31 -3.20 -6.74
N SER A 131 -10.87 -3.35 -5.51
CA SER A 131 -11.72 -3.97 -4.46
C SER A 131 -12.93 -3.12 -4.04
N LYS A 132 -12.96 -1.84 -4.42
CA LYS A 132 -14.06 -0.91 -4.12
C LYS A 132 -14.57 -0.18 -5.37
N ASP A 133 -13.66 0.54 -6.07
CA ASP A 133 -14.07 1.49 -7.11
C ASP A 133 -14.61 0.78 -8.36
N MET A 134 -14.18 -0.46 -8.62
CA MET A 134 -14.73 -1.33 -9.65
C MET A 134 -16.25 -1.56 -9.50
N PHE A 135 -16.77 -1.53 -8.27
CA PHE A 135 -18.20 -1.71 -7.98
C PHE A 135 -18.99 -0.39 -7.97
N ILE A 136 -18.29 0.75 -7.85
CA ILE A 136 -18.92 2.07 -7.80
C ILE A 136 -18.92 2.72 -9.19
N THR A 137 -17.81 2.58 -9.93
CA THR A 137 -17.60 3.18 -11.26
C THR A 137 -17.01 2.15 -12.24
N PRO A 138 -17.72 1.03 -12.51
CA PRO A 138 -17.19 -0.06 -13.30
C PRO A 138 -16.80 0.36 -14.73
N GLU A 139 -17.53 1.30 -15.36
CA GLU A 139 -17.27 1.78 -16.70
C GLU A 139 -15.91 2.51 -16.79
N ILE A 140 -15.57 3.29 -15.76
CA ILE A 140 -14.31 4.02 -15.70
C ILE A 140 -13.16 3.03 -15.52
N ILE A 141 -13.29 2.09 -14.59
CA ILE A 141 -12.26 1.08 -14.35
C ILE A 141 -12.09 0.20 -15.60
N ALA A 142 -13.19 -0.21 -16.25
CA ALA A 142 -13.13 -0.96 -17.50
C ALA A 142 -12.43 -0.17 -18.61
N ALA A 143 -12.68 1.14 -18.73
CA ALA A 143 -12.01 1.99 -19.69
C ALA A 143 -10.50 2.06 -19.44
N VAL A 144 -10.07 2.24 -18.19
CA VAL A 144 -8.65 2.24 -17.81
C VAL A 144 -8.00 0.89 -18.09
N LEU A 145 -8.65 -0.21 -17.71
CA LEU A 145 -8.18 -1.57 -17.98
C LEU A 145 -8.01 -1.80 -19.49
N THR A 146 -8.95 -1.33 -20.29
CA THR A 146 -8.93 -1.52 -21.76
C THR A 146 -7.87 -0.68 -22.44
N ARG A 147 -7.78 0.62 -22.11
CA ARG A 147 -6.94 1.61 -22.81
C ARG A 147 -5.48 1.60 -22.39
N SER A 148 -5.16 1.10 -21.18
CA SER A 148 -3.76 0.97 -20.76
C SER A 148 -3.01 -0.02 -21.64
N THR A 149 -1.79 0.32 -22.04
CA THR A 149 -0.89 -0.56 -22.79
C THR A 149 -0.47 -1.75 -21.94
N ARG A 150 -0.06 -1.49 -20.70
CA ARG A 150 0.31 -2.51 -19.71
C ARG A 150 -0.33 -2.20 -18.35
N LEU A 151 -0.52 -3.23 -17.55
CA LEU A 151 -1.13 -3.15 -16.22
C LEU A 151 -0.21 -3.78 -15.18
N ILE A 152 -0.14 -3.16 -14.01
CA ILE A 152 0.54 -3.69 -12.83
C ILE A 152 -0.50 -3.92 -11.74
N PHE A 153 -0.51 -5.09 -11.12
CA PHE A 153 -1.33 -5.40 -9.95
C PHE A 153 -0.44 -5.76 -8.77
N VAL A 154 -0.78 -5.28 -7.57
CA VAL A 154 0.04 -5.59 -6.39
C VAL A 154 -0.18 -7.01 -5.87
N SER A 155 -1.24 -7.70 -6.31
CA SER A 155 -1.53 -9.07 -5.92
C SER A 155 -2.23 -9.84 -7.04
N ALA A 156 -2.10 -11.17 -7.00
CA ALA A 156 -2.76 -12.08 -7.92
C ALA A 156 -4.30 -12.02 -7.77
N SER A 157 -4.80 -11.79 -6.55
CA SER A 157 -6.22 -11.63 -6.25
C SER A 157 -6.82 -10.43 -6.97
N LEU A 158 -6.16 -9.26 -6.90
CA LEU A 158 -6.63 -8.05 -7.60
C LEU A 158 -6.61 -8.22 -9.12
N LEU A 159 -5.59 -8.88 -9.67
CA LEU A 159 -5.57 -9.23 -11.09
C LEU A 159 -6.75 -10.13 -11.46
N HIS A 160 -7.01 -11.17 -10.67
CA HIS A 160 -8.14 -12.07 -10.90
C HIS A 160 -9.48 -11.29 -10.89
N MET A 161 -9.67 -10.41 -9.92
CA MET A 161 -10.86 -9.59 -9.80
C MET A 161 -11.03 -8.63 -11.00
N ALA A 162 -9.98 -7.95 -11.42
CA ALA A 162 -10.00 -7.08 -12.60
C ALA A 162 -10.30 -7.85 -13.90
N ASP A 163 -9.74 -9.04 -14.03
CA ASP A 163 -9.92 -9.93 -15.20
C ASP A 163 -11.37 -10.41 -15.36
N THR A 164 -12.19 -10.39 -14.28
CA THR A 164 -13.63 -10.65 -14.35
C THR A 164 -14.42 -9.49 -14.95
N LEU A 165 -13.93 -8.25 -14.81
CA LEU A 165 -14.56 -7.06 -15.40
C LEU A 165 -14.18 -6.89 -16.87
N VAL A 166 -12.88 -7.00 -17.17
CA VAL A 166 -12.31 -6.91 -18.51
C VAL A 166 -11.16 -7.89 -18.64
N PRO A 167 -11.15 -8.78 -19.64
CA PRO A 167 -10.01 -9.66 -19.89
C PRO A 167 -8.72 -8.85 -20.07
N CYS A 168 -7.83 -8.89 -19.08
CA CYS A 168 -6.63 -8.05 -19.04
C CYS A 168 -5.34 -8.81 -18.73
N ARG A 169 -5.43 -10.11 -18.45
CA ARG A 169 -4.29 -10.94 -18.01
C ARG A 169 -3.12 -10.93 -18.97
N ALA A 170 -3.36 -10.88 -20.27
CA ALA A 170 -2.31 -10.91 -21.29
C ALA A 170 -1.34 -9.70 -21.23
N LYS A 171 -1.82 -8.55 -20.73
CA LYS A 171 -1.04 -7.31 -20.58
C LYS A 171 -0.75 -6.93 -19.12
N ALA A 172 -1.03 -7.82 -18.19
CA ALA A 172 -0.90 -7.60 -16.76
C ALA A 172 0.34 -8.28 -16.18
N THR A 173 0.97 -7.63 -15.22
CA THR A 173 2.07 -8.16 -14.42
C THR A 173 1.74 -7.97 -12.94
N VAL A 174 1.97 -9.00 -12.11
CA VAL A 174 1.87 -8.87 -10.66
C VAL A 174 3.21 -8.38 -10.14
N VAL A 175 3.20 -7.21 -9.50
CA VAL A 175 4.37 -6.60 -8.85
C VAL A 175 4.01 -6.28 -7.42
N ALA A 176 4.50 -7.08 -6.50
CA ALA A 176 4.24 -6.93 -5.07
C ALA A 176 4.76 -5.61 -4.51
N ASN A 177 4.10 -5.10 -3.46
CA ASN A 177 4.66 -4.05 -2.63
C ASN A 177 5.97 -4.50 -1.98
N ALA A 178 6.82 -3.54 -1.66
CA ALA A 178 8.09 -3.81 -1.01
C ALA A 178 8.25 -3.04 0.30
N VAL A 179 9.14 -3.52 1.15
CA VAL A 179 9.52 -2.86 2.40
C VAL A 179 11.05 -2.84 2.54
N ASP A 180 11.57 -1.73 3.03
CA ASP A 180 13.00 -1.61 3.36
C ASP A 180 13.32 -2.43 4.60
N SER A 181 13.86 -3.64 4.41
CA SER A 181 14.25 -4.54 5.49
C SER A 181 15.55 -4.13 6.21
N THR A 182 16.23 -3.07 5.74
CA THR A 182 17.36 -2.46 6.45
C THR A 182 16.87 -1.42 7.45
N PHE A 183 15.74 -0.78 7.18
CA PHE A 183 15.06 0.12 8.09
C PHE A 183 14.15 -0.64 9.07
N PHE A 184 13.23 -1.48 8.56
CA PHE A 184 12.41 -2.36 9.38
C PHE A 184 13.21 -3.58 9.81
N THR A 185 13.81 -3.50 10.99
CA THR A 185 14.65 -4.56 11.58
C THR A 185 14.14 -4.97 12.94
N PRO A 186 14.31 -6.24 13.34
CA PRO A 186 14.01 -6.68 14.70
C PRO A 186 14.88 -5.94 15.70
N ASP A 187 14.39 -5.83 16.93
CA ASP A 187 15.22 -5.40 18.05
C ASP A 187 16.05 -6.58 18.57
N THR A 188 17.37 -6.50 18.39
CA THR A 188 18.31 -7.53 18.86
C THR A 188 18.64 -7.40 20.35
N SER A 189 18.27 -6.29 20.98
CA SER A 189 18.47 -6.01 22.41
C SER A 189 17.23 -6.30 23.27
N ALA A 190 16.11 -6.71 22.65
CA ALA A 190 14.86 -6.92 23.34
C ALA A 190 14.95 -8.01 24.43
N ILE A 191 14.36 -7.72 25.59
CA ILE A 191 14.20 -8.69 26.69
C ILE A 191 13.35 -9.87 26.18
N PRO A 192 13.80 -11.12 26.35
CA PRO A 192 13.01 -12.27 25.94
C PRO A 192 11.61 -12.25 26.56
N ALA A 193 10.58 -12.55 25.75
CA ALA A 193 9.18 -12.55 26.18
C ALA A 193 8.87 -13.52 27.34
N ALA A 194 9.80 -14.41 27.71
CA ALA A 194 9.67 -15.28 28.85
C ALA A 194 9.59 -14.53 30.21
N HIS A 195 9.94 -13.25 30.23
CA HIS A 195 10.00 -12.44 31.48
C HIS A 195 9.00 -11.25 31.43
N ARG A 196 8.10 -11.18 30.46
CA ARG A 196 7.08 -10.15 30.34
C ARG A 196 5.83 -10.69 29.66
N ALA A 197 4.71 -9.97 29.81
CA ALA A 197 3.50 -10.25 29.02
C ALA A 197 3.77 -10.21 27.50
N VAL A 198 3.13 -11.10 26.76
CA VAL A 198 3.21 -11.13 25.29
C VAL A 198 2.44 -9.94 24.71
N VAL A 199 3.07 -9.17 23.84
CA VAL A 199 2.44 -8.03 23.16
C VAL A 199 1.88 -8.47 21.82
N VAL A 200 0.56 -8.45 21.71
CA VAL A 200 -0.17 -8.69 20.45
C VAL A 200 -0.51 -7.34 19.83
N GLY A 201 -0.12 -7.11 18.60
CA GLY A 201 -0.31 -5.81 17.98
C GLY A 201 -0.83 -5.81 16.56
N THR A 202 -1.31 -4.65 16.15
CA THR A 202 -1.67 -4.30 14.76
C THR A 202 -1.21 -2.88 14.45
N SER A 203 -1.20 -2.50 13.17
CA SER A 203 -0.75 -1.16 12.77
C SER A 203 -1.61 -0.51 11.69
N GLY A 204 -1.56 0.83 11.66
CA GLY A 204 -2.17 1.66 10.65
C GLY A 204 -3.49 2.28 11.05
N LEU A 205 -4.23 2.78 10.05
CA LEU A 205 -5.51 3.45 10.24
C LEU A 205 -6.62 2.42 10.45
N MET A 206 -7.20 2.40 11.66
CA MET A 206 -8.28 1.48 12.02
C MET A 206 -9.59 1.90 11.37
N ARG A 207 -10.26 0.96 10.70
CA ARG A 207 -11.53 1.16 9.99
C ARG A 207 -12.24 -0.17 9.75
N TRP A 208 -13.51 -0.14 9.37
CA TRP A 208 -14.32 -1.35 9.21
C TRP A 208 -13.69 -2.37 8.24
N LYS A 209 -13.18 -1.94 7.10
CA LYS A 209 -12.53 -2.84 6.16
C LYS A 209 -11.24 -3.50 6.70
N LYS A 210 -10.65 -2.93 7.76
CA LYS A 210 -9.52 -3.50 8.51
C LYS A 210 -9.96 -4.50 9.58
N GLY A 211 -11.27 -4.79 9.65
CA GLY A 211 -11.83 -5.79 10.56
C GLY A 211 -11.75 -5.38 12.02
N ILE A 212 -12.02 -4.11 12.35
CA ILE A 212 -12.05 -3.65 13.74
C ILE A 212 -13.11 -4.41 14.56
N ASP A 213 -14.22 -4.75 13.93
CA ASP A 213 -15.31 -5.57 14.47
C ASP A 213 -14.89 -7.02 14.76
N LEU A 214 -13.84 -7.51 14.12
CA LEU A 214 -13.23 -8.81 14.36
C LEU A 214 -12.04 -8.71 15.34
N PHE A 215 -11.26 -7.62 15.25
CA PHE A 215 -10.11 -7.37 16.11
C PHE A 215 -10.50 -7.16 17.58
N LEU A 216 -11.54 -6.39 17.85
CA LEU A 216 -11.97 -6.09 19.22
C LEU A 216 -12.46 -7.35 19.97
N PRO A 217 -13.34 -8.21 19.44
CA PRO A 217 -13.67 -9.49 20.06
C PRO A 217 -12.48 -10.44 20.22
N LEU A 218 -11.54 -10.45 19.25
CA LEU A 218 -10.32 -11.24 19.35
C LEU A 218 -9.50 -10.83 20.58
N ILE A 219 -9.17 -9.54 20.74
CA ILE A 219 -8.35 -9.08 21.89
C ILE A 219 -9.06 -9.32 23.22
N ARG A 220 -10.39 -9.12 23.30
CA ARG A 220 -11.17 -9.47 24.49
C ARG A 220 -10.99 -10.91 24.88
N THR A 221 -11.08 -11.82 23.91
CA THR A 221 -10.96 -13.28 24.16
C THR A 221 -9.55 -13.64 24.61
N LEU A 222 -8.51 -13.02 24.01
CA LEU A 222 -7.12 -13.25 24.39
C LEU A 222 -6.82 -12.73 25.79
N CYS A 223 -7.25 -11.52 26.12
CA CYS A 223 -7.05 -10.89 27.44
C CYS A 223 -7.79 -11.64 28.57
N ALA A 224 -8.89 -12.33 28.29
CA ALA A 224 -9.63 -13.10 29.27
C ALA A 224 -8.91 -14.40 29.71
N VAL A 225 -7.99 -14.93 28.90
CA VAL A 225 -7.37 -16.25 29.09
C VAL A 225 -5.85 -16.16 29.29
N HIS A 226 -5.21 -15.12 28.80
CA HIS A 226 -3.76 -14.95 28.80
C HIS A 226 -3.37 -13.60 29.37
N GLU A 227 -2.22 -13.54 30.04
CA GLU A 227 -1.58 -12.29 30.41
C GLU A 227 -0.90 -11.68 29.16
N VAL A 228 -1.68 -10.89 28.40
CA VAL A 228 -1.22 -10.23 27.18
C VAL A 228 -1.40 -8.71 27.27
N GLN A 229 -0.56 -7.98 26.55
CA GLN A 229 -0.72 -6.57 26.27
C GLN A 229 -1.10 -6.41 24.81
N ILE A 230 -1.92 -5.41 24.51
CA ILE A 230 -2.38 -5.11 23.16
C ILE A 230 -1.80 -3.77 22.73
N LEU A 231 -1.24 -3.71 21.53
CA LEU A 231 -0.69 -2.47 20.97
C LEU A 231 -1.32 -2.18 19.59
N ILE A 232 -2.06 -1.08 19.50
CA ILE A 232 -2.49 -0.52 18.21
C ILE A 232 -1.52 0.60 17.84
N ALA A 233 -0.61 0.32 16.90
CA ALA A 233 0.30 1.33 16.34
C ALA A 233 -0.44 2.13 15.25
N GLY A 234 -1.31 3.04 15.66
CA GLY A 234 -2.20 3.80 14.79
C GLY A 234 -3.35 4.43 15.55
N TYR A 235 -4.44 4.72 14.83
CA TYR A 235 -5.63 5.42 15.35
C TYR A 235 -6.87 5.08 14.52
N GLY A 236 -8.06 5.50 14.97
CA GLY A 236 -9.30 5.37 14.21
C GLY A 236 -9.34 6.30 13.00
N LEU A 237 -10.06 5.89 11.95
CA LEU A 237 -10.25 6.71 10.74
C LEU A 237 -10.95 8.02 11.05
N ASP A 238 -11.92 7.97 11.96
CA ASP A 238 -12.78 9.07 12.34
C ASP A 238 -13.24 8.94 13.80
N ALA A 239 -13.92 9.95 14.30
CA ALA A 239 -14.42 9.99 15.67
C ALA A 239 -15.38 8.83 15.99
N ALA A 240 -16.12 8.30 15.02
CA ALA A 240 -17.05 7.19 15.24
C ALA A 240 -16.30 5.89 15.52
N ILE A 241 -15.22 5.62 14.80
CA ILE A 241 -14.33 4.47 15.05
C ILE A 241 -13.65 4.61 16.41
N ASP A 242 -13.12 5.80 16.74
CA ASP A 242 -12.47 6.04 18.04
C ASP A 242 -13.45 5.86 19.21
N GLN A 243 -14.68 6.37 19.07
CA GLN A 243 -15.74 6.17 20.06
C GLN A 243 -16.12 4.69 20.20
N HIS A 244 -16.21 3.95 19.07
CA HIS A 244 -16.50 2.51 19.09
C HIS A 244 -15.42 1.73 19.85
N ILE A 245 -14.14 2.00 19.57
CA ILE A 245 -13.01 1.38 20.28
C ILE A 245 -13.09 1.74 21.77
N THR A 246 -13.25 3.01 22.09
CA THR A 246 -13.31 3.49 23.49
C THR A 246 -14.44 2.82 24.27
N ALA A 247 -15.67 2.83 23.73
CA ALA A 247 -16.84 2.21 24.35
C ALA A 247 -16.65 0.70 24.56
N PHE A 248 -16.00 0.01 23.60
CA PHE A 248 -15.68 -1.41 23.74
C PHE A 248 -14.69 -1.66 24.89
N LEU A 249 -13.62 -0.87 24.99
CA LEU A 249 -12.61 -0.99 26.04
C LEU A 249 -13.19 -0.73 27.43
N GLU A 250 -14.10 0.23 27.57
CA GLU A 250 -14.82 0.51 28.83
C GLU A 250 -15.74 -0.63 29.21
N ARG A 251 -16.56 -1.08 28.25
CA ARG A 251 -17.54 -2.16 28.47
C ARG A 251 -16.89 -3.44 29.00
N TYR A 252 -15.68 -3.76 28.55
CA TYR A 252 -14.97 -5.00 28.91
C TYR A 252 -13.78 -4.80 29.84
N ASN A 253 -13.59 -3.58 30.37
CA ASN A 253 -12.51 -3.22 31.29
C ASN A 253 -11.10 -3.55 30.77
N LEU A 254 -10.84 -3.24 29.48
CA LEU A 254 -9.59 -3.58 28.79
C LEU A 254 -8.62 -2.40 28.68
N ARG A 255 -8.90 -1.23 29.27
CA ARG A 255 -8.09 -0.02 29.12
C ARG A 255 -6.65 -0.19 29.61
N GLN A 256 -6.41 -1.04 30.63
CA GLN A 256 -5.06 -1.28 31.16
C GLN A 256 -4.23 -2.25 30.33
N GLN A 257 -4.87 -3.07 29.51
CA GLN A 257 -4.21 -4.03 28.63
C GLN A 257 -4.00 -3.52 27.20
N LEU A 258 -4.56 -2.37 26.84
CA LEU A 258 -4.50 -1.85 25.48
C LEU A 258 -3.89 -0.46 25.43
N GLU A 259 -2.89 -0.31 24.58
CA GLU A 259 -2.27 0.96 24.20
C GLU A 259 -2.62 1.31 22.74
N ILE A 260 -3.02 2.56 22.50
CA ILE A 260 -3.19 3.15 21.17
C ILE A 260 -2.18 4.29 21.06
N THR A 261 -1.29 4.23 20.08
CA THR A 261 -0.22 5.23 19.96
C THR A 261 -0.69 6.55 19.38
N GLY A 262 -1.85 6.57 18.71
CA GLY A 262 -2.21 7.66 17.81
C GLY A 262 -1.44 7.62 16.49
N PRO A 263 -1.52 8.71 15.69
CA PRO A 263 -0.79 8.80 14.42
C PRO A 263 0.72 8.73 14.66
N LEU A 264 1.39 7.82 13.98
CA LEU A 264 2.85 7.68 14.02
C LEU A 264 3.47 8.10 12.69
N PRO A 265 4.50 8.96 12.69
CA PRO A 265 5.36 9.11 11.53
C PRO A 265 5.94 7.75 11.12
N HIS A 266 6.09 7.52 9.80
CA HIS A 266 6.61 6.25 9.27
C HIS A 266 7.91 5.79 9.95
N GLN A 267 8.80 6.74 10.24
CA GLN A 267 10.07 6.47 10.95
C GLN A 267 9.88 5.93 12.37
N GLN A 268 8.77 6.23 13.03
CA GLN A 268 8.48 5.74 14.38
C GLN A 268 7.74 4.39 14.37
N MET A 269 7.18 3.97 13.24
CA MET A 269 6.46 2.70 13.12
C MET A 269 7.35 1.50 13.46
N VAL A 270 8.63 1.52 13.09
CA VAL A 270 9.58 0.45 13.43
C VAL A 270 9.72 0.26 14.94
N HIS A 271 9.70 1.35 15.72
CA HIS A 271 9.79 1.26 17.19
C HIS A 271 8.54 0.63 17.80
N ALA A 272 7.35 0.95 17.26
CA ALA A 272 6.10 0.33 17.69
C ALA A 272 6.08 -1.17 17.35
N LEU A 273 6.47 -1.55 16.13
CA LEU A 273 6.55 -2.95 15.73
C LEU A 273 7.54 -3.76 16.59
N ARG A 274 8.70 -3.20 16.92
CA ARG A 274 9.70 -3.86 17.80
C ARG A 274 9.21 -4.14 19.21
N ARG A 275 8.14 -3.47 19.67
CA ARG A 275 7.51 -3.73 20.97
C ARG A 275 6.54 -4.92 20.94
N MET A 276 6.15 -5.37 19.73
CA MET A 276 5.21 -6.48 19.55
C MET A 276 5.95 -7.82 19.57
N ASP A 277 5.24 -8.88 19.92
CA ASP A 277 5.68 -10.28 19.84
C ASP A 277 4.91 -11.04 18.76
N LEU A 278 3.72 -10.56 18.41
CA LEU A 278 2.81 -11.14 17.44
C LEU A 278 2.07 -10.01 16.73
N TYR A 279 2.06 -10.05 15.40
CA TYR A 279 1.31 -9.12 14.59
C TYR A 279 0.00 -9.74 14.10
N VAL A 280 -1.11 -9.02 14.21
CA VAL A 280 -2.44 -9.47 13.79
C VAL A 280 -3.00 -8.53 12.73
N ASN A 281 -3.51 -9.12 11.64
CA ASN A 281 -4.22 -8.41 10.58
C ASN A 281 -5.59 -9.07 10.34
N THR A 282 -6.67 -8.39 10.74
CA THR A 282 -8.05 -8.89 10.66
C THR A 282 -8.81 -8.35 9.45
N SER A 283 -8.11 -7.82 8.46
CA SER A 283 -8.71 -7.12 7.33
C SER A 283 -9.65 -7.97 6.50
N TYR A 284 -10.72 -7.35 6.00
CA TYR A 284 -11.63 -7.92 5.00
C TYR A 284 -11.19 -7.59 3.57
N GLN A 285 -10.44 -6.49 3.40
CA GLN A 285 -9.97 -6.03 2.09
C GLN A 285 -8.57 -5.42 2.19
N GLU A 286 -7.66 -5.92 1.36
CA GLU A 286 -6.29 -5.43 1.21
C GLU A 286 -5.81 -5.55 -0.23
N GLY A 287 -5.21 -4.51 -0.79
CA GLY A 287 -4.47 -4.69 -2.04
C GLY A 287 -3.27 -5.61 -1.81
N MET A 288 -2.35 -5.15 -0.98
CA MET A 288 -1.27 -5.89 -0.34
C MET A 288 -0.88 -5.13 0.93
N PRO A 289 -1.04 -5.72 2.13
CA PRO A 289 -0.93 -4.99 3.38
C PRO A 289 0.52 -4.64 3.77
N ASN A 290 0.90 -3.37 3.65
CA ASN A 290 2.24 -2.89 4.03
C ASN A 290 2.55 -3.18 5.51
N GLY A 291 1.57 -3.05 6.42
CA GLY A 291 1.77 -3.36 7.83
C GLY A 291 2.18 -4.81 8.09
N VAL A 292 1.69 -5.76 7.28
CA VAL A 292 2.14 -7.16 7.33
C VAL A 292 3.59 -7.28 6.84
N LEU A 293 3.95 -6.62 5.73
CA LEU A 293 5.34 -6.60 5.23
C LEU A 293 6.30 -6.01 6.26
N GLU A 294 5.93 -4.88 6.87
CA GLU A 294 6.72 -4.20 7.91
C GLU A 294 6.91 -5.07 9.15
N ALA A 295 5.83 -5.75 9.60
CA ALA A 295 5.87 -6.69 10.72
C ALA A 295 6.78 -7.89 10.40
N MET A 296 6.62 -8.51 9.22
CA MET A 296 7.49 -9.62 8.79
C MET A 296 8.95 -9.17 8.68
N ALA A 297 9.23 -7.95 8.19
CA ALA A 297 10.57 -7.38 8.15
C ALA A 297 11.17 -7.22 9.56
N CYS A 298 10.37 -6.89 10.56
CA CYS A 298 10.76 -6.85 11.97
C CYS A 298 10.83 -8.24 12.64
N ALA A 299 10.75 -9.33 11.86
CA ALA A 299 10.73 -10.72 12.34
C ALA A 299 9.55 -11.04 13.28
N LEU A 300 8.41 -10.38 13.14
CA LEU A 300 7.18 -10.73 13.82
C LEU A 300 6.46 -11.86 13.08
N PRO A 301 6.00 -12.92 13.77
CA PRO A 301 5.06 -13.86 13.18
C PRO A 301 3.72 -13.16 12.97
N VAL A 302 3.02 -13.52 11.91
CA VAL A 302 1.76 -12.90 11.52
C VAL A 302 0.60 -13.87 11.70
N VAL A 303 -0.51 -13.41 12.30
CA VAL A 303 -1.82 -14.07 12.17
C VAL A 303 -2.72 -13.13 11.38
N ALA A 304 -3.19 -13.57 10.24
CA ALA A 304 -3.95 -12.71 9.34
C ALA A 304 -5.15 -13.44 8.73
N THR A 305 -6.18 -12.67 8.37
CA THR A 305 -7.21 -13.15 7.47
C THR A 305 -6.65 -13.35 6.06
N ASP A 306 -7.21 -14.29 5.30
CA ASP A 306 -6.83 -14.61 3.91
C ASP A 306 -7.39 -13.59 2.88
N ALA A 307 -7.47 -12.32 3.28
CA ALA A 307 -8.00 -11.24 2.45
C ALA A 307 -7.04 -10.86 1.32
N ASP A 308 -7.55 -10.84 0.09
CA ASP A 308 -6.93 -10.34 -1.15
C ASP A 308 -5.44 -10.70 -1.31
N GLY A 309 -4.53 -9.72 -1.18
CA GLY A 309 -3.07 -9.91 -1.34
C GLY A 309 -2.34 -10.41 -0.09
N THR A 310 -3.04 -10.67 1.03
CA THR A 310 -2.40 -11.22 2.24
C THR A 310 -1.81 -12.62 2.03
N PRO A 311 -2.47 -13.56 1.30
CA PRO A 311 -1.90 -14.86 0.98
C PRO A 311 -0.62 -14.81 0.12
N ASP A 312 -0.42 -13.75 -0.65
CA ASP A 312 0.81 -13.57 -1.41
C ASP A 312 2.02 -13.29 -0.49
N LEU A 313 1.77 -12.75 0.71
CA LEU A 313 2.79 -12.42 1.71
C LEU A 313 3.03 -13.55 2.70
N VAL A 314 1.96 -14.00 3.35
CA VAL A 314 2.02 -14.95 4.47
C VAL A 314 1.93 -16.39 3.93
N GLN A 315 2.95 -17.19 4.23
CA GLN A 315 2.92 -18.64 3.99
C GLN A 315 2.36 -19.32 5.24
N ASP A 316 1.14 -19.90 5.11
CA ASP A 316 0.45 -20.55 6.22
C ASP A 316 1.30 -21.65 6.86
N GLY A 317 1.39 -21.65 8.21
CA GLY A 317 2.18 -22.57 8.99
C GLY A 317 3.70 -22.37 8.93
N VAL A 318 4.21 -21.49 8.08
CA VAL A 318 5.65 -21.23 7.87
C VAL A 318 6.09 -19.86 8.36
N THR A 319 5.48 -18.78 7.85
CA THR A 319 5.82 -17.40 8.22
C THR A 319 4.79 -16.77 9.16
N GLY A 320 3.70 -17.47 9.40
CA GLY A 320 2.56 -17.06 10.19
C GLY A 320 1.38 -17.99 9.94
N TYR A 321 0.17 -17.51 10.22
CA TYR A 321 -1.07 -18.24 9.96
C TYR A 321 -2.04 -17.38 9.14
N LEU A 322 -2.71 -18.02 8.18
CA LEU A 322 -3.88 -17.50 7.47
C LEU A 322 -5.14 -18.12 8.06
N CYS A 323 -6.13 -17.27 8.28
CA CYS A 323 -7.45 -17.67 8.80
C CYS A 323 -8.53 -17.22 7.80
N PRO A 324 -9.63 -17.98 7.65
CA PRO A 324 -10.73 -17.52 6.83
C PRO A 324 -11.26 -16.16 7.28
N MET A 325 -11.64 -15.31 6.33
CA MET A 325 -12.24 -14.00 6.64
C MET A 325 -13.48 -14.18 7.52
N GLY A 326 -13.55 -13.39 8.62
CA GLY A 326 -14.66 -13.45 9.57
C GLY A 326 -14.60 -14.58 10.60
N ASP A 327 -13.64 -15.51 10.50
CA ASP A 327 -13.49 -16.62 11.45
C ASP A 327 -12.71 -16.20 12.70
N LEU A 328 -13.46 -15.70 13.70
CA LEU A 328 -12.90 -15.30 14.99
C LEU A 328 -12.26 -16.48 15.73
N ASP A 329 -12.86 -17.67 15.67
CA ASP A 329 -12.38 -18.84 16.42
C ASP A 329 -11.04 -19.32 15.87
N ALA A 330 -10.87 -19.33 14.54
CA ALA A 330 -9.59 -19.61 13.90
C ALA A 330 -8.52 -18.60 14.32
N LEU A 331 -8.83 -17.30 14.27
CA LEU A 331 -7.90 -16.23 14.71
C LEU A 331 -7.49 -16.41 16.18
N VAL A 332 -8.44 -16.65 17.08
CA VAL A 332 -8.18 -16.92 18.49
C VAL A 332 -7.27 -18.14 18.66
N ALA A 333 -7.56 -19.25 18.00
CA ALA A 333 -6.77 -20.48 18.12
C ALA A 333 -5.33 -20.29 17.65
N ARG A 334 -5.12 -19.59 16.52
CA ARG A 334 -3.78 -19.30 15.97
C ARG A 334 -3.00 -18.31 16.84
N CYS A 335 -3.64 -17.27 17.34
CA CYS A 335 -3.02 -16.35 18.29
C CYS A 335 -2.60 -17.06 19.58
N ARG A 336 -3.48 -17.87 20.17
CA ARG A 336 -3.18 -18.68 21.39
C ARG A 336 -1.99 -19.60 21.17
N THR A 337 -1.90 -20.27 20.01
CA THR A 337 -0.75 -21.11 19.65
C THR A 337 0.55 -20.32 19.72
N LEU A 338 0.59 -19.11 19.12
CA LEU A 338 1.79 -18.29 19.10
C LEU A 338 2.07 -17.61 20.45
N ILE A 339 1.06 -17.29 21.25
CA ILE A 339 1.23 -16.76 22.62
C ILE A 339 1.90 -17.81 23.51
N THR A 340 1.45 -19.07 23.44
CA THR A 340 1.92 -20.16 24.32
C THR A 340 3.20 -20.86 23.85
N GLN A 341 3.62 -20.67 22.58
CA GLN A 341 4.77 -21.35 21.99
C GLN A 341 5.85 -20.35 21.52
N PRO A 342 6.71 -19.83 22.41
CA PRO A 342 7.70 -18.79 22.06
C PRO A 342 8.70 -19.24 20.99
N THR A 343 9.13 -20.49 21.01
CA THR A 343 10.06 -21.04 20.00
C THR A 343 9.42 -21.05 18.60
N LEU A 344 8.14 -21.43 18.51
CA LEU A 344 7.39 -21.40 17.24
C LEU A 344 7.23 -19.95 16.75
N ARG A 345 6.87 -19.04 17.66
CA ARG A 345 6.75 -17.61 17.40
C ARG A 345 8.03 -17.04 16.80
N GLN A 346 9.17 -17.31 17.42
CA GLN A 346 10.49 -16.86 16.94
C GLN A 346 10.83 -17.47 15.57
N ARG A 347 10.60 -18.79 15.38
CA ARG A 347 10.89 -19.48 14.13
C ARG A 347 10.09 -18.91 12.96
N MET A 348 8.78 -18.69 13.16
CA MET A 348 7.89 -18.11 12.12
C MET A 348 8.27 -16.67 11.80
N GLY A 349 8.54 -15.85 12.80
CA GLY A 349 8.99 -14.48 12.60
C GLY A 349 10.28 -14.38 11.78
N GLN A 350 11.28 -15.21 12.10
CA GLN A 350 12.52 -15.28 11.32
C GLN A 350 12.29 -15.78 9.89
N ALA A 351 11.39 -16.75 9.69
CA ALA A 351 11.01 -17.20 8.37
C ALA A 351 10.34 -16.08 7.56
N GLY A 352 9.45 -15.30 8.18
CA GLY A 352 8.82 -14.12 7.60
C GLY A 352 9.84 -13.08 7.15
N ARG A 353 10.81 -12.74 8.02
CA ARG A 353 11.88 -11.81 7.66
C ARG A 353 12.72 -12.30 6.47
N ARG A 354 13.14 -13.57 6.46
CA ARG A 354 13.88 -14.14 5.31
C ARG A 354 13.09 -14.02 4.02
N ARG A 355 11.78 -14.32 4.06
CA ARG A 355 10.90 -14.17 2.88
C ARG A 355 10.86 -12.73 2.38
N VAL A 356 10.73 -11.75 3.28
CA VAL A 356 10.76 -10.33 2.93
C VAL A 356 12.10 -9.94 2.30
N GLN A 357 13.22 -10.37 2.87
CA GLN A 357 14.55 -10.10 2.33
C GLN A 357 14.79 -10.71 0.95
N GLN A 358 14.15 -11.83 0.65
CA GLN A 358 14.32 -12.54 -0.62
C GLN A 358 13.40 -12.02 -1.73
N HIS A 359 12.17 -11.56 -1.39
CA HIS A 359 11.11 -11.36 -2.39
C HIS A 359 10.43 -9.99 -2.38
N PHE A 360 10.62 -9.17 -1.32
CA PHE A 360 9.85 -7.94 -1.14
C PHE A 360 10.76 -6.73 -0.86
N GLN A 361 11.89 -6.66 -1.55
CA GLN A 361 12.82 -5.54 -1.40
C GLN A 361 12.50 -4.39 -2.37
N PRO A 362 12.77 -3.13 -1.98
CA PRO A 362 12.50 -1.96 -2.81
C PRO A 362 13.07 -2.01 -4.21
N ASP A 363 14.29 -2.51 -4.35
CA ASP A 363 14.93 -2.62 -5.67
C ASP A 363 14.24 -3.66 -6.56
N GLN A 364 13.69 -4.73 -5.99
CA GLN A 364 12.95 -5.75 -6.76
C GLN A 364 11.62 -5.19 -7.29
N GLU A 365 10.87 -4.45 -6.45
CA GLU A 365 9.65 -3.74 -6.88
C GLU A 365 9.99 -2.78 -8.03
N ALA A 366 11.02 -1.96 -7.86
CA ALA A 366 11.38 -0.94 -8.81
C ALA A 366 11.91 -1.50 -10.14
N ILE A 367 12.73 -2.59 -10.11
CA ILE A 367 13.17 -3.31 -11.30
C ILE A 367 11.96 -3.88 -12.06
N ALA A 368 11.01 -4.49 -11.33
CA ALA A 368 9.83 -5.06 -11.97
C ALA A 368 8.95 -3.97 -12.62
N VAL A 369 8.74 -2.83 -11.97
CA VAL A 369 8.02 -1.68 -12.55
C VAL A 369 8.77 -1.14 -13.77
N GLU A 370 10.09 -0.92 -13.67
CA GLU A 370 10.93 -0.46 -14.79
C GLU A 370 10.80 -1.40 -15.99
N THR A 371 10.83 -2.72 -15.76
CA THR A 371 10.67 -3.73 -16.82
C THR A 371 9.31 -3.59 -17.54
N VAL A 372 8.22 -3.40 -16.80
CA VAL A 372 6.88 -3.20 -17.41
C VAL A 372 6.82 -1.90 -18.20
N VAL A 373 7.45 -0.83 -17.71
CA VAL A 373 7.55 0.46 -18.41
C VAL A 373 8.34 0.30 -19.71
N GLN A 374 9.45 -0.42 -19.69
CA GLN A 374 10.26 -0.69 -20.89
C GLN A 374 9.51 -1.54 -21.92
N LEU A 375 8.75 -2.54 -21.48
CA LEU A 375 7.90 -3.36 -22.37
C LEU A 375 6.81 -2.50 -23.03
N ALA A 376 6.16 -1.62 -22.29
CA ALA A 376 5.14 -0.71 -22.86
C ALA A 376 5.72 0.23 -23.91
N TYR A 377 6.95 0.71 -23.70
CA TYR A 377 7.66 1.54 -24.66
C TYR A 377 8.03 0.78 -25.95
N ALA A 378 8.55 -0.45 -25.80
CA ALA A 378 8.95 -1.29 -26.94
C ALA A 378 7.75 -1.64 -27.84
N GLU A 379 6.60 -1.99 -27.29
CA GLU A 379 5.38 -2.32 -28.03
C GLU A 379 4.89 -1.17 -28.91
N ARG A 380 5.07 0.08 -28.48
CA ARG A 380 4.76 1.25 -29.31
C ARG A 380 5.69 1.33 -30.51
N SER A 381 6.99 1.06 -30.32
CA SER A 381 7.99 1.17 -31.38
C SER A 381 7.80 0.12 -32.48
N GLU A 382 7.14 -1.00 -32.18
CA GLU A 382 6.81 -2.05 -33.16
C GLU A 382 5.47 -1.75 -33.90
N ALA A 383 4.64 -0.89 -33.33
CA ALA A 383 3.33 -0.53 -33.92
C ALA A 383 3.38 0.70 -34.84
N LEU A 384 4.49 1.46 -34.84
CA LEU A 384 4.81 2.61 -35.72
C LEU A 384 5.68 2.17 -36.89
#